data_ae7420b18bfd75028807308842442cc8
#
_entry.id   ae7420b18bfd75028807308842442cc8
#
_cell.length_a   1.000
_cell.length_b   1.000
_cell.length_c   1.000
_cell.angle_alpha   90.00
_cell.angle_beta   90.00
_cell.angle_gamma   90.00
#
_symmetry.space_group_name_H-M   'P 1'
#
loop_
_entity.id
_entity.type
_entity.pdbx_description
1 polymer ?
#
loop_
_entity_poly.entity_id
_entity_poly.type
_entity_poly.pdbx_seq_one_letter_code
_entity_poly.pdbx_strand_id
1 'polypeptide(L)'
;MHKVTVGVFTPATGRTVWLQTGDPTDRYFTNISWSPDNRKIYMIELNRDQNHAELVCYDAATGKKEGVIYEEEHPKYVEPMHGLLFLPWDSSKFIYQSQRDGYNHLYLFDLSKPQAPQRHKTFQGGACEEHVEVTPLTSGEWVVKEVLGFNLKEKSLLFCSNEIHPLQSNIYKVRVKDGKRILLDNGEGVHYGSVNADGTYVEDRYSSPTVARSISLTDTRNGKGRNLLTAEDPWKDYN
;
A
#
# COMPACT_ATOMS: atom_id res chain seq x y z
N MET A 1 26.67 13.93 -8.78
CA MET A 1 25.46 13.14 -8.45
C MET A 1 25.47 11.90 -9.32
N HIS A 2 25.06 10.73 -8.79
CA HIS A 2 24.97 9.52 -9.60
C HIS A 2 23.80 9.65 -10.60
N LYS A 3 24.04 9.26 -11.85
CA LYS A 3 23.00 9.12 -12.86
C LYS A 3 22.55 7.66 -12.85
N VAL A 4 21.37 7.40 -12.31
CA VAL A 4 20.83 6.04 -12.14
C VAL A 4 20.01 5.67 -13.35
N THR A 5 20.15 4.43 -13.84
CA THR A 5 19.32 3.85 -14.88
C THR A 5 18.64 2.58 -14.37
N VAL A 6 17.47 2.28 -14.89
CA VAL A 6 16.70 1.07 -14.55
C VAL A 6 16.65 0.16 -15.76
N GLY A 7 16.90 -1.14 -15.57
CA GLY A 7 16.89 -2.12 -16.63
C GLY A 7 16.24 -3.43 -16.24
N VAL A 8 15.67 -4.12 -17.23
CA VAL A 8 15.08 -5.44 -17.11
C VAL A 8 16.08 -6.48 -17.63
N PHE A 9 16.60 -7.32 -16.75
CA PHE A 9 17.52 -8.39 -17.11
C PHE A 9 16.79 -9.73 -17.29
N THR A 10 17.08 -10.42 -18.40
CA THR A 10 16.54 -11.75 -18.69
C THR A 10 17.62 -12.80 -18.49
N PRO A 11 17.63 -13.59 -17.41
CA PRO A 11 18.70 -14.55 -17.10
C PRO A 11 18.91 -15.60 -18.19
N ALA A 12 17.81 -16.07 -18.81
CA ALA A 12 17.86 -17.10 -19.86
C ALA A 12 18.62 -16.70 -21.12
N THR A 13 18.71 -15.39 -21.40
CA THR A 13 19.35 -14.85 -22.61
C THR A 13 20.56 -13.99 -22.31
N GLY A 14 20.80 -13.62 -21.05
CA GLY A 14 21.82 -12.65 -20.64
C GLY A 14 21.55 -11.22 -21.11
N ARG A 15 20.36 -10.94 -21.64
CA ARG A 15 20.02 -9.64 -22.23
C ARG A 15 19.45 -8.70 -21.18
N THR A 16 19.87 -7.42 -21.25
CA THR A 16 19.26 -6.31 -20.49
C THR A 16 18.53 -5.37 -21.44
N VAL A 17 17.29 -5.00 -21.09
CA VAL A 17 16.52 -3.93 -21.73
C VAL A 17 16.51 -2.75 -20.76
N TRP A 18 17.03 -1.61 -21.19
CA TRP A 18 17.05 -0.39 -20.40
C TRP A 18 15.75 0.39 -20.59
N LEU A 19 15.14 0.83 -19.48
CA LEU A 19 13.96 1.68 -19.53
C LEU A 19 14.34 3.07 -20.07
N GLN A 20 13.51 3.58 -20.97
CA GLN A 20 13.72 4.87 -21.64
C GLN A 20 13.21 6.02 -20.77
N THR A 21 13.85 6.22 -19.62
CA THR A 21 13.45 7.21 -18.61
C THR A 21 13.83 8.65 -19.01
N GLY A 22 14.57 8.85 -20.09
CA GLY A 22 15.13 10.15 -20.45
C GLY A 22 16.33 10.53 -19.60
N ASP A 23 16.57 11.84 -19.38
CA ASP A 23 17.70 12.31 -18.57
C ASP A 23 17.47 11.97 -17.08
N PRO A 24 18.33 11.13 -16.47
CA PRO A 24 18.20 10.77 -15.06
C PRO A 24 18.78 11.83 -14.10
N THR A 25 19.24 12.98 -14.61
CA THR A 25 19.75 14.07 -13.79
C THR A 25 18.64 14.65 -12.94
N ASP A 26 18.93 14.84 -11.64
CA ASP A 26 18.00 15.44 -10.68
C ASP A 26 16.65 14.72 -10.52
N ARG A 27 16.68 13.39 -10.66
CA ARG A 27 15.51 12.51 -10.44
C ARG A 27 15.87 11.26 -9.63
N TYR A 28 14.85 10.73 -8.96
CA TYR A 28 14.90 9.43 -8.29
C TYR A 28 13.91 8.48 -8.95
N PHE A 29 14.29 7.19 -9.02
CA PHE A 29 13.45 6.10 -9.48
C PHE A 29 13.22 5.16 -8.30
N THR A 30 11.97 5.02 -7.84
CA THR A 30 11.64 4.25 -6.65
C THR A 30 10.34 3.46 -6.82
N ASN A 31 10.04 2.58 -5.88
CA ASN A 31 8.81 1.77 -5.81
C ASN A 31 8.54 0.98 -7.09
N ILE A 32 9.61 0.36 -7.65
CA ILE A 32 9.51 -0.44 -8.86
C ILE A 32 8.64 -1.65 -8.62
N SER A 33 7.61 -1.81 -9.44
CA SER A 33 6.64 -2.89 -9.36
C SER A 33 6.43 -3.53 -10.72
N TRP A 34 6.37 -4.87 -10.78
CA TRP A 34 5.98 -5.60 -11.97
C TRP A 34 4.46 -5.65 -12.12
N SER A 35 3.96 -5.62 -13.35
CA SER A 35 2.61 -6.10 -13.63
C SER A 35 2.52 -7.61 -13.35
N PRO A 36 1.33 -8.15 -12.98
CA PRO A 36 1.17 -9.58 -12.72
C PRO A 36 1.53 -10.50 -13.89
N ASP A 37 1.47 -10.01 -15.12
CA ASP A 37 1.83 -10.73 -16.36
C ASP A 37 3.29 -10.55 -16.79
N ASN A 38 4.09 -9.82 -16.00
CA ASN A 38 5.49 -9.49 -16.26
C ASN A 38 5.75 -8.73 -17.58
N ARG A 39 4.75 -8.04 -18.12
CA ARG A 39 4.88 -7.28 -19.37
C ARG A 39 5.21 -5.82 -19.14
N LYS A 40 4.88 -5.30 -17.96
CA LYS A 40 5.03 -3.87 -17.63
C LYS A 40 5.81 -3.67 -16.35
N ILE A 41 6.53 -2.56 -16.31
CA ILE A 41 7.16 -2.03 -15.11
C ILE A 41 6.44 -0.74 -14.75
N TYR A 42 6.04 -0.65 -13.51
CA TYR A 42 5.54 0.59 -12.90
C TYR A 42 6.58 1.10 -11.92
N MET A 43 6.85 2.37 -11.92
CA MET A 43 7.72 2.98 -10.93
C MET A 43 7.35 4.45 -10.67
N ILE A 44 7.77 4.95 -9.54
CA ILE A 44 7.66 6.37 -9.22
C ILE A 44 8.92 7.08 -9.71
N GLU A 45 8.73 8.09 -10.54
CA GLU A 45 9.73 9.09 -10.89
C GLU A 45 9.52 10.31 -9.99
N LEU A 46 10.48 10.57 -9.10
CA LEU A 46 10.42 11.67 -8.14
C LEU A 46 11.46 12.71 -8.51
N ASN A 47 11.09 14.00 -8.54
CA ASN A 47 12.02 15.07 -8.81
C ASN A 47 13.04 15.29 -7.68
N ARG A 48 14.10 16.06 -7.94
CA ARG A 48 15.18 16.29 -6.97
C ARG A 48 14.71 16.97 -5.69
N ASP A 49 13.75 17.89 -5.79
CA ASP A 49 13.18 18.61 -4.66
C ASP A 49 12.22 17.75 -3.84
N GLN A 50 11.92 16.54 -4.32
CA GLN A 50 11.02 15.56 -3.70
C GLN A 50 9.62 16.12 -3.44
N ASN A 51 9.15 16.97 -4.31
CA ASN A 51 7.84 17.62 -4.19
C ASN A 51 6.92 17.36 -5.40
N HIS A 52 7.39 16.59 -6.39
CA HIS A 52 6.61 16.13 -7.55
C HIS A 52 6.96 14.69 -7.87
N ALA A 53 5.96 13.81 -7.87
CA ALA A 53 6.08 12.38 -8.13
C ALA A 53 5.13 11.96 -9.27
N GLU A 54 5.65 11.18 -10.23
CA GLU A 54 4.88 10.55 -11.30
C GLU A 54 4.89 9.03 -11.14
N LEU A 55 3.74 8.40 -11.13
CA LEU A 55 3.61 6.95 -11.32
C LEU A 55 3.59 6.65 -12.81
N VAL A 56 4.64 6.04 -13.31
CA VAL A 56 4.88 5.81 -14.73
C VAL A 56 4.84 4.33 -15.07
N CYS A 57 4.30 4.02 -16.26
CA CYS A 57 4.25 2.68 -16.83
C CYS A 57 5.25 2.56 -18.00
N TYR A 58 6.01 1.45 -18.00
CA TYR A 58 6.96 1.08 -19.05
C TYR A 58 6.66 -0.31 -19.60
N ASP A 59 6.85 -0.51 -20.89
CA ASP A 59 6.88 -1.84 -21.52
C ASP A 59 8.20 -2.54 -21.17
N ALA A 60 8.11 -3.71 -20.54
CA ALA A 60 9.28 -4.44 -20.03
C ALA A 60 10.16 -5.05 -21.14
N ALA A 61 9.59 -5.31 -22.34
CA ALA A 61 10.31 -5.94 -23.45
C ALA A 61 11.12 -4.92 -24.29
N THR A 62 10.65 -3.67 -24.36
CA THR A 62 11.25 -2.60 -25.18
C THR A 62 11.86 -1.48 -24.35
N GLY A 63 11.50 -1.37 -23.08
CA GLY A 63 11.88 -0.27 -22.19
C GLY A 63 11.15 1.05 -22.49
N LYS A 64 10.19 1.06 -23.42
CA LYS A 64 9.47 2.27 -23.82
C LYS A 64 8.54 2.76 -22.72
N LYS A 65 8.56 4.09 -22.44
CA LYS A 65 7.56 4.76 -21.59
C LYS A 65 6.20 4.70 -22.29
N GLU A 66 5.19 4.12 -21.64
CA GLU A 66 3.83 4.01 -22.17
C GLU A 66 2.95 5.19 -21.73
N GLY A 67 3.16 5.69 -20.51
CA GLY A 67 2.42 6.84 -20.01
C GLY A 67 2.56 7.04 -18.52
N VAL A 68 1.99 8.15 -18.07
CA VAL A 68 1.78 8.48 -16.65
C VAL A 68 0.41 7.98 -16.25
N ILE A 69 0.33 7.36 -15.07
CA ILE A 69 -0.92 6.84 -14.50
C ILE A 69 -1.47 7.82 -13.45
N TYR A 70 -0.55 8.46 -12.72
CA TYR A 70 -0.87 9.34 -11.62
C TYR A 70 0.28 10.29 -11.36
N GLU A 71 -0.04 11.52 -11.02
CA GLU A 71 0.91 12.54 -10.57
C GLU A 71 0.48 13.08 -9.20
N GLU A 72 1.47 13.41 -8.38
CA GLU A 72 1.25 14.06 -7.09
C GLU A 72 2.30 15.15 -6.88
N GLU A 73 1.85 16.34 -6.50
CA GLU A 73 2.72 17.45 -6.15
C GLU A 73 2.30 18.09 -4.82
N HIS A 74 3.26 18.57 -4.07
CA HIS A 74 3.00 19.23 -2.81
C HIS A 74 4.02 20.36 -2.58
N PRO A 75 3.63 21.54 -2.02
CA PRO A 75 4.55 22.67 -1.79
C PRO A 75 5.74 22.34 -0.90
N LYS A 76 5.65 21.30 -0.06
CA LYS A 76 6.73 20.87 0.83
C LYS A 76 7.42 19.62 0.30
N TYR A 77 6.73 18.47 0.28
CA TYR A 77 7.28 17.18 -0.15
C TYR A 77 6.18 16.16 -0.47
N VAL A 78 6.54 15.18 -1.28
CA VAL A 78 5.76 13.97 -1.56
C VAL A 78 6.60 12.77 -1.15
N GLU A 79 6.04 11.86 -0.35
CA GLU A 79 6.72 10.64 0.15
C GLU A 79 6.05 9.36 -0.41
N PRO A 80 6.46 8.88 -1.58
CA PRO A 80 5.97 7.60 -2.11
C PRO A 80 6.65 6.45 -1.38
N MET A 81 6.09 5.98 -0.26
CA MET A 81 6.71 4.98 0.62
C MET A 81 6.47 3.53 0.18
N HIS A 82 5.46 3.27 -0.65
CA HIS A 82 4.99 1.92 -0.94
C HIS A 82 4.88 1.67 -2.45
N GLY A 83 5.23 0.44 -2.85
CA GLY A 83 4.99 -0.05 -4.21
C GLY A 83 3.51 -0.34 -4.47
N LEU A 84 3.20 -0.71 -5.72
CA LEU A 84 1.84 -1.07 -6.11
C LEU A 84 1.47 -2.46 -5.60
N LEU A 85 0.25 -2.60 -5.12
CA LEU A 85 -0.33 -3.88 -4.71
C LEU A 85 -1.41 -4.29 -5.71
N PHE A 86 -1.04 -5.02 -6.75
CA PHE A 86 -2.01 -5.55 -7.71
C PHE A 86 -2.99 -6.50 -7.05
N LEU A 87 -4.27 -6.41 -7.45
CA LEU A 87 -5.29 -7.32 -6.93
C LEU A 87 -5.06 -8.72 -7.49
N PRO A 88 -4.93 -9.77 -6.65
CA PRO A 88 -4.68 -11.14 -7.12
C PRO A 88 -5.78 -11.73 -8.00
N TRP A 89 -6.99 -11.14 -7.97
CA TRP A 89 -8.17 -11.56 -8.74
C TRP A 89 -8.51 -10.64 -9.91
N ASP A 90 -7.76 -9.54 -10.10
CA ASP A 90 -7.98 -8.57 -11.18
C ASP A 90 -6.70 -7.79 -11.46
N SER A 91 -5.91 -8.27 -12.41
CA SER A 91 -4.62 -7.69 -12.78
C SER A 91 -4.70 -6.30 -13.41
N SER A 92 -5.90 -5.83 -13.75
CA SER A 92 -6.11 -4.46 -14.23
C SER A 92 -6.25 -3.45 -13.09
N LYS A 93 -6.21 -3.90 -11.83
CA LYS A 93 -6.38 -3.02 -10.66
C LYS A 93 -5.29 -3.22 -9.65
N PHE A 94 -4.93 -2.13 -8.99
CA PHE A 94 -4.00 -2.16 -7.88
C PHE A 94 -4.42 -1.20 -6.77
N ILE A 95 -3.92 -1.45 -5.57
CA ILE A 95 -4.03 -0.54 -4.44
C ILE A 95 -2.72 0.22 -4.30
N TYR A 96 -2.82 1.52 -4.18
CA TYR A 96 -1.71 2.43 -3.90
C TYR A 96 -1.96 3.18 -2.58
N GLN A 97 -0.90 3.41 -1.82
CA GLN A 97 -0.94 4.19 -0.60
C GLN A 97 -0.46 5.60 -0.88
N SER A 98 -1.24 6.59 -0.52
CA SER A 98 -0.91 8.01 -0.71
C SER A 98 -1.30 8.82 0.53
N GLN A 99 -0.53 9.88 0.78
CA GLN A 99 -0.78 10.84 1.85
C GLN A 99 -1.48 12.12 1.35
N ARG A 100 -2.09 12.06 0.15
CA ARG A 100 -2.74 13.21 -0.52
C ARG A 100 -3.74 13.96 0.35
N ASP A 101 -4.37 13.27 1.29
CA ASP A 101 -5.37 13.84 2.21
C ASP A 101 -4.77 14.24 3.58
N GLY A 102 -3.44 14.22 3.71
CA GLY A 102 -2.70 14.52 4.94
C GLY A 102 -2.45 13.31 5.84
N TYR A 103 -3.05 12.17 5.50
CA TYR A 103 -2.90 10.89 6.20
C TYR A 103 -2.68 9.77 5.19
N ASN A 104 -1.89 8.74 5.56
CA ASN A 104 -1.66 7.60 4.67
C ASN A 104 -2.92 6.74 4.53
N HIS A 105 -3.48 6.71 3.31
CA HIS A 105 -4.71 5.99 2.98
C HIS A 105 -4.55 5.08 1.75
N LEU A 106 -5.53 4.19 1.58
CA LEU A 106 -5.60 3.20 0.50
C LEU A 106 -6.49 3.70 -0.63
N TYR A 107 -5.97 3.68 -1.85
CA TYR A 107 -6.67 4.09 -3.07
C TYR A 107 -6.64 2.95 -4.08
N LEU A 108 -7.80 2.62 -4.64
CA LEU A 108 -7.95 1.63 -5.72
C LEU A 108 -7.83 2.34 -7.07
N PHE A 109 -6.85 1.95 -7.88
CA PHE A 109 -6.64 2.39 -9.25
C PHE A 109 -7.15 1.34 -10.22
N ASP A 110 -7.92 1.74 -11.24
CA ASP A 110 -8.48 0.87 -12.27
C ASP A 110 -7.88 1.20 -13.64
N LEU A 111 -6.86 0.44 -14.05
CA LEU A 111 -6.17 0.60 -15.34
C LEU A 111 -7.06 0.28 -16.54
N SER A 112 -8.18 -0.44 -16.35
CA SER A 112 -9.14 -0.73 -17.41
C SER A 112 -10.04 0.46 -17.73
N LYS A 113 -9.96 1.53 -16.94
CA LYS A 113 -10.77 2.75 -17.07
C LYS A 113 -9.88 3.98 -17.24
N PRO A 114 -9.15 4.10 -18.36
CA PRO A 114 -8.40 5.31 -18.65
C PRO A 114 -9.36 6.50 -18.82
N GLN A 115 -8.93 7.66 -18.37
CA GLN A 115 -9.70 8.89 -18.46
C GLN A 115 -8.81 10.08 -18.86
N ALA A 116 -9.44 11.15 -19.32
CA ALA A 116 -8.74 12.42 -19.46
C ALA A 116 -8.21 12.85 -18.07
N PRO A 117 -7.02 13.47 -18.00
CA PRO A 117 -6.42 13.87 -16.74
C PRO A 117 -7.39 14.62 -15.85
N GLN A 118 -7.59 14.12 -14.63
CA GLN A 118 -8.44 14.75 -13.62
C GLN A 118 -7.57 15.30 -12.50
N ARG A 119 -7.52 16.64 -12.41
CA ARG A 119 -6.71 17.32 -11.40
C ARG A 119 -7.54 17.65 -10.17
N HIS A 120 -7.04 17.28 -9.01
CA HIS A 120 -7.66 17.50 -7.71
C HIS A 120 -6.71 18.27 -6.79
N LYS A 121 -7.28 19.15 -5.96
CA LYS A 121 -6.52 19.75 -4.84
C LYS A 121 -6.36 18.72 -3.73
N THR A 122 -5.19 18.69 -3.14
CA THR A 122 -4.86 17.81 -2.01
C THR A 122 -4.58 18.63 -0.75
N PHE A 123 -4.16 17.96 0.31
CA PHE A 123 -3.92 18.57 1.62
C PHE A 123 -2.85 19.68 1.54
N GLN A 124 -3.06 20.78 2.28
CA GLN A 124 -2.13 21.91 2.44
C GLN A 124 -1.59 22.52 1.14
N GLY A 125 -2.41 22.60 0.12
CA GLY A 125 -2.06 23.28 -1.13
C GLY A 125 -1.34 22.39 -2.15
N GLY A 126 -1.28 21.08 -1.91
CA GLY A 126 -0.85 20.13 -2.91
C GLY A 126 -1.91 19.91 -4.01
N ALA A 127 -1.55 19.12 -5.01
CA ALA A 127 -2.45 18.64 -6.05
C ALA A 127 -2.06 17.24 -6.50
N CYS A 128 -3.02 16.52 -7.06
CA CYS A 128 -2.77 15.28 -7.80
C CYS A 128 -3.51 15.29 -9.13
N GLU A 129 -3.02 14.50 -10.08
CA GLU A 129 -3.65 14.31 -11.37
C GLU A 129 -3.80 12.81 -11.66
N GLU A 130 -5.01 12.40 -11.98
CA GLU A 130 -5.39 11.01 -12.19
C GLU A 130 -5.70 10.76 -13.68
N HIS A 131 -5.03 9.78 -14.29
CA HIS A 131 -5.21 9.39 -15.68
C HIS A 131 -6.04 8.12 -15.84
N VAL A 132 -6.46 7.53 -14.73
CA VAL A 132 -7.37 6.37 -14.62
C VAL A 132 -8.37 6.61 -13.50
N GLU A 133 -9.45 5.83 -13.47
CA GLU A 133 -10.41 5.91 -12.36
C GLU A 133 -9.73 5.51 -11.04
N VAL A 134 -9.85 6.37 -10.02
CA VAL A 134 -9.32 6.15 -8.67
C VAL A 134 -10.44 6.25 -7.64
N THR A 135 -10.51 5.26 -6.75
CA THR A 135 -11.50 5.20 -5.67
C THR A 135 -10.82 5.10 -4.32
N PRO A 136 -11.07 6.02 -3.36
CA PRO A 136 -10.57 5.87 -2.00
C PRO A 136 -11.23 4.68 -1.31
N LEU A 137 -10.42 3.78 -0.72
CA LEU A 137 -10.90 2.66 0.09
C LEU A 137 -10.95 3.01 1.57
N THR A 138 -10.11 3.95 1.99
CA THR A 138 -10.05 4.45 3.37
C THR A 138 -9.93 5.97 3.36
N SER A 139 -10.39 6.61 4.44
CA SER A 139 -10.32 8.06 4.63
C SER A 139 -10.50 8.39 6.12
N GLY A 140 -10.05 9.56 6.56
CA GLY A 140 -10.20 10.05 7.92
C GLY A 140 -8.90 10.63 8.49
N GLU A 141 -8.95 11.14 9.72
CA GLU A 141 -7.79 11.72 10.41
C GLU A 141 -6.95 10.65 11.14
N TRP A 142 -6.53 9.63 10.40
CA TRP A 142 -5.78 8.49 10.89
C TRP A 142 -4.95 7.87 9.75
N VAL A 143 -4.03 6.98 10.06
CA VAL A 143 -3.13 6.38 9.06
C VAL A 143 -3.29 4.87 8.95
N VAL A 144 -3.20 4.36 7.73
CA VAL A 144 -2.87 2.96 7.46
C VAL A 144 -1.39 2.79 7.82
N LYS A 145 -1.11 1.91 8.79
CA LYS A 145 0.26 1.65 9.27
C LYS A 145 0.95 0.56 8.46
N GLU A 146 0.20 -0.49 8.11
CA GLU A 146 0.73 -1.65 7.41
C GLU A 146 -0.37 -2.35 6.63
N VAL A 147 -0.07 -2.82 5.43
CA VAL A 147 -0.92 -3.74 4.67
C VAL A 147 -0.46 -5.17 4.91
N LEU A 148 -1.35 -6.01 5.41
CA LEU A 148 -1.04 -7.39 5.81
C LEU A 148 -1.20 -8.39 4.66
N GLY A 149 -2.11 -8.15 3.72
CA GLY A 149 -2.37 -9.02 2.59
C GLY A 149 -3.83 -9.03 2.14
N PHE A 150 -4.18 -10.00 1.28
CA PHE A 150 -5.51 -10.11 0.70
C PHE A 150 -6.26 -11.35 1.19
N ASN A 151 -7.54 -11.19 1.54
CA ASN A 151 -8.46 -12.32 1.59
C ASN A 151 -9.00 -12.57 0.16
N LEU A 152 -8.50 -13.63 -0.47
CA LEU A 152 -8.78 -13.94 -1.87
C LEU A 152 -10.24 -14.28 -2.11
N LYS A 153 -10.88 -15.00 -1.17
CA LYS A 153 -12.26 -15.45 -1.27
C LYS A 153 -13.26 -14.30 -1.18
N GLU A 154 -13.02 -13.36 -0.26
CA GLU A 154 -13.91 -12.23 -0.02
C GLU A 154 -13.51 -10.97 -0.80
N LYS A 155 -12.41 -11.04 -1.56
CA LYS A 155 -11.86 -9.91 -2.34
C LYS A 155 -11.69 -8.67 -1.47
N SER A 156 -11.01 -8.86 -0.33
CA SER A 156 -10.77 -7.84 0.69
C SER A 156 -9.28 -7.68 0.94
N LEU A 157 -8.89 -6.52 1.45
CA LEU A 157 -7.56 -6.23 1.95
C LEU A 157 -7.58 -6.22 3.47
N LEU A 158 -6.53 -6.80 4.08
CA LEU A 158 -6.27 -6.74 5.51
C LEU A 158 -5.16 -5.73 5.78
N PHE A 159 -5.34 -4.91 6.80
CA PHE A 159 -4.37 -3.86 7.14
C PHE A 159 -4.43 -3.50 8.62
N CYS A 160 -3.37 -2.87 9.12
CA CYS A 160 -3.34 -2.23 10.44
C CYS A 160 -3.49 -0.72 10.30
N SER A 161 -4.22 -0.11 11.23
CA SER A 161 -4.37 1.34 11.31
C SER A 161 -4.49 1.83 12.76
N ASN A 162 -4.34 3.13 12.96
CA ASN A 162 -4.57 3.80 14.24
C ASN A 162 -5.93 4.54 14.28
N GLU A 163 -6.92 4.05 13.54
CA GLU A 163 -8.24 4.70 13.40
C GLU A 163 -8.95 4.92 14.75
N ILE A 164 -8.82 3.99 15.70
CA ILE A 164 -9.47 4.11 17.02
C ILE A 164 -8.77 5.15 17.89
N HIS A 165 -7.43 5.09 17.93
CA HIS A 165 -6.65 6.00 18.76
C HIS A 165 -5.20 6.12 18.24
N PRO A 166 -4.57 7.32 18.27
CA PRO A 166 -3.23 7.55 17.71
C PRO A 166 -2.13 6.62 18.27
N LEU A 167 -2.24 6.19 19.53
CA LEU A 167 -1.29 5.28 20.20
C LEU A 167 -1.62 3.80 19.98
N GLN A 168 -2.71 3.47 19.31
CA GLN A 168 -3.12 2.10 19.04
C GLN A 168 -2.74 1.64 17.63
N SER A 169 -2.85 0.34 17.41
CA SER A 169 -2.74 -0.29 16.10
C SER A 169 -3.74 -1.44 16.06
N ASN A 170 -4.75 -1.33 15.22
CA ASN A 170 -5.83 -2.29 15.15
C ASN A 170 -5.89 -2.93 13.76
N ILE A 171 -6.32 -4.17 13.71
CA ILE A 171 -6.41 -4.97 12.47
C ILE A 171 -7.80 -4.81 11.85
N TYR A 172 -7.82 -4.37 10.61
CA TYR A 172 -9.03 -4.20 9.83
C TYR A 172 -9.02 -5.03 8.57
N LYS A 173 -10.22 -5.33 8.10
CA LYS A 173 -10.49 -5.79 6.75
C LYS A 173 -11.31 -4.75 6.00
N VAL A 174 -10.91 -4.39 4.77
CA VAL A 174 -11.69 -3.56 3.86
C VAL A 174 -12.05 -4.35 2.60
N ARG A 175 -13.34 -4.39 2.25
CA ARG A 175 -13.80 -5.01 1.02
C ARG A 175 -13.54 -4.06 -0.15
N VAL A 176 -12.78 -4.53 -1.17
CA VAL A 176 -12.33 -3.68 -2.27
C VAL A 176 -13.49 -3.13 -3.12
N LYS A 177 -14.59 -3.88 -3.22
CA LYS A 177 -15.75 -3.50 -4.06
C LYS A 177 -16.45 -2.21 -3.61
N ASP A 178 -16.54 -1.98 -2.32
CA ASP A 178 -17.39 -0.92 -1.73
C ASP A 178 -16.80 -0.22 -0.51
N GLY A 179 -15.54 -0.50 -0.18
CA GLY A 179 -14.86 0.14 0.95
C GLY A 179 -15.41 -0.23 2.34
N LYS A 180 -16.32 -1.23 2.45
CA LYS A 180 -16.86 -1.64 3.74
C LYS A 180 -15.76 -2.23 4.62
N ARG A 181 -15.55 -1.61 5.80
CA ARG A 181 -14.54 -2.01 6.78
C ARG A 181 -15.14 -2.80 7.94
N ILE A 182 -14.34 -3.70 8.48
CA ILE A 182 -14.65 -4.51 9.66
C ILE A 182 -13.39 -4.55 10.53
N LEU A 183 -13.55 -4.24 11.81
CA LEU A 183 -12.52 -4.46 12.85
C LEU A 183 -12.43 -5.97 13.12
N LEU A 184 -11.20 -6.51 13.18
CA LEU A 184 -10.96 -7.94 13.38
C LEU A 184 -10.37 -8.30 14.75
N ASP A 185 -10.09 -7.30 15.58
CA ASP A 185 -9.54 -7.45 16.92
C ASP A 185 -10.47 -6.87 18.01
N ASN A 186 -9.97 -6.72 19.24
CA ASN A 186 -10.76 -6.22 20.38
C ASN A 186 -10.88 -4.70 20.46
N GLY A 187 -10.20 -3.95 19.59
CA GLY A 187 -10.23 -2.49 19.56
C GLY A 187 -9.37 -1.80 20.63
N GLU A 188 -8.49 -2.52 21.32
CA GLU A 188 -7.66 -2.00 22.39
C GLU A 188 -6.17 -2.25 22.11
N GLY A 189 -5.27 -1.35 22.58
CA GLY A 189 -3.83 -1.56 22.58
C GLY A 189 -3.18 -1.63 21.20
N VAL A 190 -2.18 -2.50 21.06
CA VAL A 190 -1.36 -2.62 19.85
C VAL A 190 -1.41 -4.05 19.33
N HIS A 191 -1.87 -4.19 18.11
CA HIS A 191 -1.97 -5.43 17.37
C HIS A 191 -0.98 -5.46 16.21
N TYR A 192 -0.31 -6.60 16.03
CA TYR A 192 0.52 -6.93 14.88
C TYR A 192 -0.05 -8.17 14.21
N GLY A 193 -0.51 -7.99 12.96
CA GLY A 193 -1.13 -9.06 12.20
C GLY A 193 -0.15 -9.77 11.27
N SER A 194 -0.30 -11.08 11.12
CA SER A 194 0.32 -11.87 10.07
C SER A 194 -0.73 -12.77 9.43
N VAL A 195 -0.88 -12.71 8.11
CA VAL A 195 -1.95 -13.43 7.42
C VAL A 195 -1.42 -14.67 6.70
N ASN A 196 -2.24 -15.72 6.63
CA ASN A 196 -1.94 -16.90 5.83
C ASN A 196 -2.07 -16.61 4.32
N ALA A 197 -1.62 -17.51 3.46
CA ALA A 197 -1.47 -17.27 2.03
C ALA A 197 -2.76 -16.85 1.30
N ASP A 198 -3.94 -17.29 1.75
CA ASP A 198 -5.23 -16.92 1.16
C ASP A 198 -5.99 -15.83 1.96
N GLY A 199 -5.39 -15.34 3.06
CA GLY A 199 -5.95 -14.28 3.90
C GLY A 199 -7.20 -14.66 4.69
N THR A 200 -7.48 -15.97 4.86
CA THR A 200 -8.65 -16.45 5.62
C THR A 200 -8.45 -16.38 7.13
N TYR A 201 -7.19 -16.36 7.57
CA TYR A 201 -6.82 -16.24 8.98
C TYR A 201 -5.74 -15.18 9.17
N VAL A 202 -5.82 -14.48 10.30
CA VAL A 202 -4.76 -13.62 10.80
C VAL A 202 -4.28 -14.13 12.16
N GLU A 203 -2.97 -14.32 12.30
CA GLU A 203 -2.31 -14.42 13.60
C GLU A 203 -2.19 -13.01 14.13
N ASP A 204 -2.81 -12.76 15.26
CA ASP A 204 -2.82 -11.48 15.94
C ASP A 204 -1.95 -11.55 17.20
N ARG A 205 -0.93 -10.71 17.26
CA ARG A 205 -0.08 -10.50 18.43
C ARG A 205 -0.46 -9.20 19.09
N TYR A 206 -1.10 -9.31 20.21
CA TYR A 206 -1.69 -8.21 20.97
C TYR A 206 -0.91 -7.89 22.24
N SER A 207 -0.80 -6.61 22.57
CA SER A 207 -0.34 -6.11 23.85
C SER A 207 -1.06 -4.81 24.23
N SER A 208 -1.20 -4.58 25.54
CA SER A 208 -1.76 -3.34 26.11
C SER A 208 -1.07 -3.03 27.43
N PRO A 209 -1.37 -1.90 28.09
CA PRO A 209 -0.85 -1.61 29.41
C PRO A 209 -1.17 -2.69 30.48
N THR A 210 -2.24 -3.47 30.28
CA THR A 210 -2.69 -4.53 31.20
C THR A 210 -2.48 -5.94 30.70
N VAL A 211 -2.04 -6.10 29.43
CA VAL A 211 -1.79 -7.39 28.80
C VAL A 211 -0.38 -7.40 28.23
N ALA A 212 0.53 -8.14 28.85
CA ALA A 212 1.94 -8.20 28.44
C ALA A 212 2.08 -8.73 26.99
N ARG A 213 1.39 -9.83 26.68
CA ARG A 213 1.27 -10.39 25.32
C ARG A 213 0.14 -11.40 25.24
N SER A 214 -0.62 -11.33 24.17
CA SER A 214 -1.54 -12.39 23.76
C SER A 214 -1.30 -12.73 22.30
N ILE A 215 -1.47 -13.99 21.93
CA ILE A 215 -1.43 -14.45 20.52
C ILE A 215 -2.75 -15.16 20.24
N SER A 216 -3.43 -14.74 19.21
CA SER A 216 -4.67 -15.38 18.77
C SER A 216 -4.67 -15.66 17.28
N LEU A 217 -5.49 -16.63 16.87
CA LEU A 217 -5.78 -16.90 15.47
C LEU A 217 -7.21 -16.48 15.19
N THR A 218 -7.39 -15.47 14.34
CA THR A 218 -8.69 -14.87 14.03
C THR A 218 -9.13 -15.21 12.61
N ASP A 219 -10.36 -15.71 12.47
CA ASP A 219 -11.02 -15.91 11.18
C ASP A 219 -11.42 -14.55 10.59
N THR A 220 -10.82 -14.18 9.46
CA THR A 220 -11.01 -12.88 8.84
C THR A 220 -12.42 -12.66 8.26
N ARG A 221 -13.24 -13.72 8.11
CA ARG A 221 -14.61 -13.62 7.62
C ARG A 221 -15.54 -12.95 8.63
N ASN A 222 -15.33 -13.24 9.92
CA ASN A 222 -16.28 -12.87 10.98
C ASN A 222 -15.62 -12.26 12.22
N GLY A 223 -14.29 -12.13 12.28
CA GLY A 223 -13.54 -11.62 13.42
C GLY A 223 -13.52 -12.56 14.64
N LYS A 224 -13.97 -13.81 14.52
CA LYS A 224 -13.93 -14.77 15.63
C LYS A 224 -12.52 -15.29 15.81
N GLY A 225 -11.93 -14.98 16.95
CA GLY A 225 -10.59 -15.40 17.33
C GLY A 225 -10.59 -16.59 18.30
N ARG A 226 -9.53 -17.39 18.22
CA ARG A 226 -9.14 -18.38 19.24
C ARG A 226 -7.83 -17.93 19.84
N ASN A 227 -7.82 -17.70 21.15
CA ASN A 227 -6.59 -17.43 21.88
C ASN A 227 -5.71 -18.69 21.87
N LEU A 228 -4.43 -18.52 21.53
CA LEU A 228 -3.41 -19.56 21.50
C LEU A 228 -2.46 -19.44 22.69
N LEU A 229 -2.18 -18.21 23.14
CA LEU A 229 -1.26 -17.90 24.23
C LEU A 229 -1.65 -16.59 24.89
N THR A 230 -1.60 -16.56 26.21
CA THR A 230 -1.55 -15.31 27.00
C THR A 230 -0.35 -15.43 27.94
N ALA A 231 0.60 -14.50 27.79
CA ALA A 231 1.76 -14.44 28.68
C ALA A 231 1.33 -13.96 30.07
N GLU A 232 1.98 -14.48 31.09
CA GLU A 232 1.83 -13.96 32.46
C GLU A 232 2.35 -12.51 32.51
N ASP A 233 1.79 -11.72 33.43
CA ASP A 233 2.29 -10.39 33.72
C ASP A 233 3.69 -10.49 34.36
N PRO A 234 4.76 -9.97 33.68
CA PRO A 234 6.11 -10.03 34.22
C PRO A 234 6.30 -9.14 35.46
N TRP A 235 5.36 -8.24 35.74
CA TRP A 235 5.41 -7.27 36.82
C TRP A 235 4.53 -7.67 38.02
N LYS A 236 3.85 -8.81 37.97
CA LYS A 236 2.91 -9.25 39.01
C LYS A 236 3.48 -9.26 40.45
N ASP A 237 4.80 -9.42 40.56
CA ASP A 237 5.51 -9.50 41.84
C ASP A 237 6.18 -8.16 42.28
N TYR A 238 5.98 -7.08 41.49
CA TYR A 238 6.61 -5.76 41.70
C TYR A 238 5.60 -4.65 42.10
N ASN A 239 4.57 -4.98 42.85
CA ASN A 239 3.60 -4.01 43.38
C ASN A 239 4.10 -3.33 44.66
#